data_1f0e27b47568316b47f8670417a8f0ec
#
_entry.id   1f0e27b47568316b47f8670417a8f0ec
#
_cell.length_a   1.000
_cell.length_b   1.000
_cell.length_c   1.000
_cell.angle_alpha   90.00
_cell.angle_beta   90.00
_cell.angle_gamma   90.00
#
_symmetry.space_group_name_H-M   'P 1'
#
loop_
_entity.id
_entity.type
_entity.pdbx_description
1 polymer ?
#
loop_
_entity_poly.entity_id
_entity_poly.type
_entity_poly.pdbx_seq_one_letter_code
_entity_poly.pdbx_strand_id
1 'polypeptide(L)'
;MYSVRNSDVASVQLLNKGYYMENNNSVNFADYEFIPKLLTQIEKVIIGKHDVVKMLVAALLSGGHVLIEDVPGTGKTTLAMTLAKATSLSCRRVQFTPDVMASDITGFTMYNKESERFEYRNGLVMSNIFIADEINRTSPKTQSALLEAMEEKKVTVDGVAHKLPDPFMVIATENEFGYVGTYPLPE
;
A
#
# COMPACT_ATOMS: atom_id res chain seq x y z
N MET A 1 8.34 6.73 -14.01
CA MET A 1 8.88 5.44 -13.57
C MET A 1 10.35 5.67 -13.22
N TYR A 2 10.71 5.66 -11.96
CA TYR A 2 12.10 5.77 -11.53
C TYR A 2 12.50 4.45 -10.90
N SER A 3 13.43 3.75 -11.54
CA SER A 3 14.04 2.51 -11.03
C SER A 3 15.45 2.84 -10.56
N VAL A 4 15.77 2.56 -9.30
CA VAL A 4 17.14 2.59 -8.79
C VAL A 4 17.57 1.15 -8.57
N ARG A 5 18.42 0.64 -9.44
CA ARG A 5 19.09 -0.64 -9.26
C ARG A 5 20.47 -0.38 -8.66
N ASN A 6 20.63 -0.74 -7.40
CA ASN A 6 21.96 -0.90 -6.79
C ASN A 6 22.01 -2.31 -6.20
N SER A 7 23.09 -3.04 -6.41
CA SER A 7 23.26 -4.46 -6.14
C SER A 7 23.11 -4.89 -4.67
N ASP A 8 22.91 -3.94 -3.75
CA ASP A 8 22.76 -4.18 -2.31
C ASP A 8 21.56 -3.46 -1.67
N VAL A 9 20.65 -2.89 -2.49
CA VAL A 9 19.49 -2.15 -2.01
C VAL A 9 18.24 -2.72 -2.66
N ALA A 10 17.22 -3.01 -1.85
CA ALA A 10 15.88 -3.35 -2.32
C ALA A 10 15.44 -2.36 -3.41
N SER A 11 15.02 -2.84 -4.57
CA SER A 11 14.44 -1.95 -5.57
C SER A 11 13.06 -1.50 -5.08
N VAL A 12 12.87 -0.19 -4.96
CA VAL A 12 11.61 0.43 -4.60
C VAL A 12 11.07 1.15 -5.82
N GLN A 13 9.91 0.71 -6.31
CA GLN A 13 9.22 1.37 -7.41
C GLN A 13 8.08 2.23 -6.86
N LEU A 14 8.08 3.50 -7.23
CA LEU A 14 6.96 4.40 -6.96
C LEU A 14 5.94 4.26 -8.09
N LEU A 15 4.79 3.69 -7.76
CA LEU A 15 3.65 3.57 -8.66
C LEU A 15 2.87 4.88 -8.62
N ASN A 16 3.18 5.82 -9.52
CA ASN A 16 2.52 7.13 -9.54
C ASN A 16 2.01 7.46 -10.93
N LYS A 17 0.70 7.69 -11.07
CA LYS A 17 0.12 8.49 -12.15
C LYS A 17 0.11 9.95 -11.71
N GLY A 18 0.81 10.79 -12.47
CA GLY A 18 1.08 12.19 -12.18
C GLY A 18 -0.10 13.00 -11.66
N TYR A 19 0.09 13.59 -10.51
CA TYR A 19 -0.65 14.76 -10.09
C TYR A 19 0.16 15.99 -10.48
N TYR A 20 -0.33 16.76 -11.47
CA TYR A 20 0.10 18.13 -11.66
C TYR A 20 -0.45 18.96 -10.52
N MET A 21 0.42 19.55 -9.72
CA MET A 21 0.03 20.59 -8.79
C MET A 21 -0.21 21.88 -9.60
N GLU A 22 -1.45 22.13 -10.00
CA GLU A 22 -1.92 23.48 -10.27
C GLU A 22 -2.57 23.99 -9.00
N ASN A 23 -1.84 24.71 -8.18
CA ASN A 23 -2.37 25.76 -7.34
C ASN A 23 -1.22 26.56 -6.72
N ASN A 24 -1.15 27.85 -7.06
CA ASN A 24 -0.33 28.90 -6.47
C ASN A 24 -0.76 29.17 -5.01
N ASN A 25 -0.57 28.23 -4.11
CA ASN A 25 -0.56 28.52 -2.68
C ASN A 25 0.89 28.54 -2.22
N SER A 26 1.32 29.68 -1.67
CA SER A 26 2.63 29.83 -1.04
C SER A 26 2.81 28.71 0.00
N VAL A 27 3.72 27.79 -0.31
CA VAL A 27 4.06 26.68 0.55
C VAL A 27 4.73 27.21 1.80
N ASN A 28 4.09 27.07 2.95
CA ASN A 28 4.67 27.47 4.22
C ASN A 28 5.67 26.40 4.68
N PHE A 29 6.98 26.70 4.62
CA PHE A 29 8.05 25.77 4.99
C PHE A 29 7.98 25.31 6.46
N ALA A 30 7.27 26.00 7.33
CA ALA A 30 7.03 25.57 8.71
C ALA A 30 6.23 24.25 8.78
N ASP A 31 5.40 23.96 7.78
CA ASP A 31 4.59 22.74 7.74
C ASP A 31 5.43 21.47 7.45
N TYR A 32 6.68 21.62 7.04
CA TYR A 32 7.59 20.51 6.71
C TYR A 32 8.51 20.07 7.88
N GLU A 33 8.50 20.79 9.01
CA GLU A 33 9.35 20.40 10.16
C GLU A 33 9.04 19.01 10.72
N PHE A 34 7.86 18.48 10.46
CA PHE A 34 7.50 17.13 10.91
C PHE A 34 8.23 16.04 10.12
N ILE A 35 8.63 16.28 8.85
CA ILE A 35 9.27 15.27 7.98
C ILE A 35 10.61 14.79 8.58
N PRO A 36 11.56 15.66 8.96
CA PRO A 36 12.79 15.22 9.61
C PRO A 36 12.54 14.45 10.92
N LYS A 37 11.54 14.88 11.70
CA LYS A 37 11.15 14.18 12.93
C LYS A 37 10.61 12.79 12.64
N LEU A 38 9.75 12.65 11.62
CA LEU A 38 9.20 11.36 11.18
C LEU A 38 10.32 10.43 10.70
N LEU A 39 11.21 10.88 9.83
CA LEU A 39 12.36 10.11 9.35
C LEU A 39 13.20 9.62 10.52
N THR A 40 13.56 10.51 11.45
CA THR A 40 14.33 10.17 12.66
C THR A 40 13.63 9.10 13.52
N GLN A 41 12.30 9.16 13.66
CA GLN A 41 11.55 8.15 14.42
C GLN A 41 11.55 6.78 13.74
N ILE A 42 11.41 6.73 12.43
CA ILE A 42 11.45 5.49 11.66
C ILE A 42 12.86 4.89 11.71
N GLU A 43 13.89 5.69 11.57
CA GLU A 43 15.31 5.27 11.57
C GLU A 43 15.81 4.74 12.91
N LYS A 44 15.13 5.03 14.02
CA LYS A 44 15.42 4.37 15.31
C LYS A 44 15.18 2.85 15.27
N VAL A 45 14.28 2.40 14.40
CA VAL A 45 13.91 0.98 14.24
C VAL A 45 14.55 0.40 12.99
N ILE A 46 14.56 1.17 11.91
CA ILE A 46 15.05 0.75 10.59
C ILE A 46 16.46 1.31 10.38
N ILE A 47 17.45 0.50 10.69
CA ILE A 47 18.86 0.90 10.63
C ILE A 47 19.43 0.59 9.24
N GLY A 48 20.19 1.56 8.66
CA GLY A 48 20.97 1.35 7.43
C GLY A 48 20.16 1.44 6.13
N LYS A 49 18.86 1.78 6.17
CA LYS A 49 17.99 1.90 4.98
C LYS A 49 17.44 3.32 4.78
N HIS A 50 18.27 4.33 4.98
CA HIS A 50 17.88 5.74 4.96
C HIS A 50 17.13 6.16 3.68
N ASP A 51 17.65 5.79 2.50
CA ASP A 51 17.04 6.17 1.22
C ASP A 51 15.69 5.45 0.99
N VAL A 52 15.57 4.20 1.42
CA VAL A 52 14.29 3.46 1.37
C VAL A 52 13.25 4.12 2.28
N VAL A 53 13.64 4.54 3.48
CA VAL A 53 12.75 5.24 4.42
C VAL A 53 12.30 6.58 3.82
N LYS A 54 13.22 7.35 3.22
CA LYS A 54 12.87 8.60 2.53
C LYS A 54 11.88 8.39 1.40
N MET A 55 12.13 7.40 0.53
CA MET A 55 11.22 7.09 -0.58
C MET A 55 9.84 6.67 -0.10
N LEU A 56 9.77 5.88 0.98
CA LEU A 56 8.50 5.46 1.56
C LEU A 56 7.70 6.64 2.12
N VAL A 57 8.36 7.55 2.83
CA VAL A 57 7.73 8.78 3.35
C VAL A 57 7.30 9.69 2.20
N ALA A 58 8.14 9.85 1.17
CA ALA A 58 7.80 10.63 -0.02
C ALA A 58 6.58 10.06 -0.74
N ALA A 59 6.50 8.72 -0.89
CA ALA A 59 5.34 8.06 -1.49
C ALA A 59 4.06 8.31 -0.68
N LEU A 60 4.12 8.21 0.65
CA LEU A 60 2.97 8.51 1.52
C LEU A 60 2.49 9.95 1.34
N LEU A 61 3.41 10.91 1.34
CA LEU A 61 3.09 12.34 1.21
C LEU A 61 2.55 12.72 -0.16
N SER A 62 2.99 12.01 -1.21
CA SER A 62 2.49 12.21 -2.58
C SER A 62 1.20 11.45 -2.89
N GLY A 63 0.66 10.68 -1.93
CA GLY A 63 -0.50 9.81 -2.15
C GLY A 63 -0.22 8.66 -3.12
N GLY A 64 1.04 8.24 -3.22
CA GLY A 64 1.50 7.15 -4.07
C GLY A 64 1.51 5.81 -3.34
N HIS A 65 1.86 4.76 -4.09
CA HIS A 65 1.99 3.38 -3.61
C HIS A 65 3.41 2.88 -3.86
N VAL A 66 3.84 1.83 -3.16
CA VAL A 66 5.20 1.31 -3.23
C VAL A 66 5.18 -0.19 -3.49
N LEU A 67 5.97 -0.61 -4.47
CA LEU A 67 6.32 -2.02 -4.68
C LEU A 67 7.77 -2.24 -4.21
N ILE A 68 7.97 -3.21 -3.34
CA ILE A 68 9.29 -3.58 -2.81
C ILE A 68 9.68 -4.95 -3.39
N GLU A 69 10.61 -4.92 -4.31
CA GLU A 69 11.26 -6.11 -4.84
C GLU A 69 12.52 -6.37 -4.03
N ASP A 70 12.60 -7.49 -3.31
CA ASP A 70 13.77 -7.82 -2.50
C ASP A 70 13.73 -9.27 -2.02
N VAL A 71 14.85 -9.75 -1.56
CA VAL A 71 15.00 -11.10 -0.99
C VAL A 71 14.15 -11.27 0.28
N PRO A 72 13.59 -12.45 0.56
CA PRO A 72 12.87 -12.72 1.82
C PRO A 72 13.74 -12.41 3.06
N GLY A 73 13.10 -11.88 4.11
CA GLY A 73 13.80 -11.66 5.41
C GLY A 73 14.45 -10.29 5.59
N THR A 74 14.38 -9.38 4.62
CA THR A 74 15.04 -8.05 4.68
C THR A 74 14.29 -7.00 5.52
N GLY A 75 13.22 -7.38 6.21
CA GLY A 75 12.48 -6.48 7.12
C GLY A 75 11.44 -5.59 6.46
N LYS A 76 10.95 -5.94 5.24
CA LYS A 76 9.92 -5.18 4.51
C LYS A 76 8.67 -4.88 5.34
N THR A 77 8.14 -5.91 5.99
CA THR A 77 6.96 -5.78 6.86
C THR A 77 7.25 -4.89 8.08
N THR A 78 8.44 -5.02 8.67
CA THR A 78 8.85 -4.18 9.80
C THR A 78 8.92 -2.71 9.40
N LEU A 79 9.43 -2.42 8.21
CA LEU A 79 9.51 -1.07 7.64
C LEU A 79 8.10 -0.45 7.50
N ALA A 80 7.16 -1.17 6.87
CA ALA A 80 5.79 -0.72 6.66
C ALA A 80 5.02 -0.52 7.98
N MET A 81 5.18 -1.47 8.93
CA MET A 81 4.57 -1.34 10.26
C MET A 81 5.17 -0.20 11.07
N THR A 82 6.46 0.08 10.91
CA THR A 82 7.13 1.19 11.59
C THR A 82 6.61 2.53 11.06
N LEU A 83 6.44 2.67 9.73
CA LEU A 83 5.81 3.84 9.14
C LEU A 83 4.39 4.06 9.70
N ALA A 84 3.56 3.03 9.72
CA ALA A 84 2.19 3.12 10.23
C ALA A 84 2.16 3.57 11.69
N LYS A 85 3.03 3.02 12.54
CA LYS A 85 3.14 3.42 13.95
C LYS A 85 3.64 4.85 14.12
N ALA A 86 4.65 5.25 13.33
CA ALA A 86 5.22 6.60 13.42
C ALA A 86 4.25 7.69 12.95
N THR A 87 3.29 7.34 12.08
CA THR A 87 2.26 8.25 11.57
C THR A 87 0.92 8.12 12.29
N SER A 88 0.77 7.16 13.20
CA SER A 88 -0.50 6.82 13.87
C SER A 88 -1.63 6.45 12.90
N LEU A 89 -1.29 6.01 11.69
CA LEU A 89 -2.24 5.57 10.68
C LEU A 89 -2.67 4.11 10.92
N SER A 90 -3.91 3.81 10.54
CA SER A 90 -4.39 2.42 10.57
C SER A 90 -3.63 1.57 9.56
N CYS A 91 -3.25 0.35 9.96
CA CYS A 91 -2.47 -0.54 9.12
C CYS A 91 -3.09 -1.94 9.11
N ARG A 92 -3.21 -2.54 7.93
CA ARG A 92 -3.54 -3.96 7.75
C ARG A 92 -2.50 -4.64 6.91
N ARG A 93 -2.19 -5.87 7.28
CA ARG A 93 -1.26 -6.74 6.54
C ARG A 93 -1.98 -7.97 6.07
N VAL A 94 -1.74 -8.34 4.82
CA VAL A 94 -2.25 -9.55 4.20
C VAL A 94 -1.11 -10.25 3.49
N GLN A 95 -0.96 -11.55 3.78
CA GLN A 95 -0.12 -12.44 3.01
C GLN A 95 -0.96 -12.97 1.85
N PHE A 96 -0.60 -12.63 0.62
CA PHE A 96 -1.31 -13.12 -0.56
C PHE A 96 -0.96 -14.58 -0.82
N THR A 97 -2.00 -15.36 -1.07
CA THR A 97 -1.97 -16.78 -1.45
C THR A 97 -2.96 -16.98 -2.59
N PRO A 98 -2.92 -18.11 -3.31
CA PRO A 98 -3.90 -18.41 -4.36
C PRO A 98 -5.36 -18.40 -3.89
N ASP A 99 -5.60 -18.59 -2.58
CA ASP A 99 -6.95 -18.65 -2.00
C ASP A 99 -7.54 -17.27 -1.71
N VAL A 100 -6.73 -16.19 -1.70
CA VAL A 100 -7.20 -14.82 -1.46
C VAL A 100 -8.04 -14.35 -2.65
N MET A 101 -9.30 -14.02 -2.38
CA MET A 101 -10.26 -13.58 -3.39
C MET A 101 -10.36 -12.06 -3.46
N ALA A 102 -10.84 -11.55 -4.59
CA ALA A 102 -11.11 -10.12 -4.76
C ALA A 102 -12.09 -9.57 -3.71
N SER A 103 -13.11 -10.34 -3.32
CA SER A 103 -14.05 -9.99 -2.27
C SER A 103 -13.44 -9.87 -0.88
N ASP A 104 -12.32 -10.58 -0.60
CA ASP A 104 -11.59 -10.40 0.65
C ASP A 104 -10.92 -9.02 0.70
N ILE A 105 -10.46 -8.55 -0.45
CA ILE A 105 -9.83 -7.23 -0.59
C ILE A 105 -10.87 -6.12 -0.54
N THR A 106 -11.90 -6.17 -1.39
CA THR A 106 -12.88 -5.09 -1.57
C THR A 106 -13.99 -5.11 -0.52
N GLY A 107 -14.23 -6.25 0.12
CA GLY A 107 -15.42 -6.48 0.93
C GLY A 107 -16.56 -7.08 0.12
N PHE A 108 -17.65 -7.34 0.80
CA PHE A 108 -18.85 -7.96 0.23
C PHE A 108 -20.09 -7.55 1.02
N THR A 109 -21.24 -7.67 0.40
CA THR A 109 -22.52 -7.45 1.07
C THR A 109 -23.08 -8.78 1.59
N MET A 110 -23.56 -8.78 2.83
CA MET A 110 -24.23 -9.93 3.42
C MET A 110 -25.54 -9.55 4.07
N TYR A 111 -26.51 -10.47 4.07
CA TYR A 111 -27.77 -10.26 4.76
C TYR A 111 -27.58 -10.41 6.27
N ASN A 112 -27.95 -9.35 7.01
CA ASN A 112 -27.96 -9.36 8.47
C ASN A 112 -29.38 -9.71 8.95
N LYS A 113 -29.53 -10.85 9.63
CA LYS A 113 -30.84 -11.34 10.13
C LYS A 113 -31.42 -10.51 11.25
N GLU A 114 -30.58 -9.82 12.03
CA GLU A 114 -31.02 -9.00 13.16
C GLU A 114 -31.60 -7.65 12.69
N SER A 115 -30.93 -7.04 11.72
CA SER A 115 -31.39 -5.77 11.11
C SER A 115 -32.33 -5.97 9.93
N GLU A 116 -32.52 -7.22 9.45
CA GLU A 116 -33.30 -7.59 8.25
C GLU A 116 -32.87 -6.83 6.99
N ARG A 117 -31.56 -6.52 6.88
CA ARG A 117 -30.99 -5.72 5.76
C ARG A 117 -29.71 -6.33 5.24
N PHE A 118 -29.41 -5.97 4.00
CA PHE A 118 -28.10 -6.20 3.42
C PHE A 118 -27.12 -5.16 3.95
N GLU A 119 -26.00 -5.61 4.52
CA GLU A 119 -24.96 -4.78 5.08
C GLU A 119 -23.63 -5.06 4.40
N TYR A 120 -22.92 -3.97 4.07
CA TYR A 120 -21.56 -4.08 3.56
C TYR A 120 -20.60 -4.48 4.68
N ARG A 121 -19.79 -5.48 4.41
CA ARG A 121 -18.67 -5.90 5.26
C ARG A 121 -17.37 -5.41 4.65
N ASN A 122 -16.65 -4.60 5.42
CA ASN A 122 -15.38 -4.01 5.01
C ASN A 122 -14.38 -5.07 4.57
N GLY A 123 -13.81 -4.91 3.38
CA GLY A 123 -12.69 -5.68 2.91
C GLY A 123 -11.39 -5.35 3.65
N LEU A 124 -10.36 -6.12 3.33
CA LEU A 124 -9.04 -5.99 3.96
C LEU A 124 -8.36 -4.66 3.61
N VAL A 125 -8.69 -4.08 2.44
CA VAL A 125 -8.12 -2.82 1.96
C VAL A 125 -8.56 -1.59 2.76
N MET A 126 -9.59 -1.71 3.60
CA MET A 126 -10.13 -0.60 4.41
C MET A 126 -9.19 -0.24 5.57
N SER A 127 -8.03 0.35 5.23
CA SER A 127 -7.02 0.89 6.16
C SER A 127 -6.22 1.98 5.45
N ASN A 128 -5.54 2.85 6.20
CA ASN A 128 -4.68 3.89 5.61
C ASN A 128 -3.45 3.29 4.95
N ILE A 129 -2.81 2.32 5.59
CA ILE A 129 -1.67 1.60 5.06
C ILE A 129 -2.06 0.14 4.91
N PHE A 130 -2.02 -0.36 3.67
CA PHE A 130 -2.30 -1.75 3.34
C PHE A 130 -1.02 -2.43 2.89
N ILE A 131 -0.57 -3.43 3.64
CA ILE A 131 0.62 -4.21 3.33
C ILE A 131 0.19 -5.48 2.59
N ALA A 132 0.55 -5.55 1.31
CA ALA A 132 0.24 -6.66 0.42
C ALA A 132 1.50 -7.52 0.23
N ASP A 133 1.70 -8.51 1.12
CA ASP A 133 2.87 -9.38 1.02
C ASP A 133 2.67 -10.45 -0.06
N GLU A 134 3.68 -10.58 -0.94
CA GLU A 134 3.72 -11.55 -2.04
C GLU A 134 2.51 -11.43 -2.99
N ILE A 135 2.21 -10.21 -3.44
CA ILE A 135 1.04 -9.91 -4.29
C ILE A 135 0.99 -10.76 -5.56
N ASN A 136 2.14 -11.17 -6.09
CA ASN A 136 2.24 -12.01 -7.28
C ASN A 136 1.81 -13.49 -7.05
N ARG A 137 1.45 -13.88 -5.83
CA ARG A 137 0.92 -15.24 -5.53
C ARG A 137 -0.60 -15.36 -5.64
N THR A 138 -1.31 -14.26 -5.77
CA THR A 138 -2.77 -14.32 -5.94
C THR A 138 -3.18 -14.20 -7.41
N SER A 139 -4.46 -14.52 -7.69
CA SER A 139 -5.00 -14.50 -9.04
C SER A 139 -4.96 -13.10 -9.67
N PRO A 140 -4.85 -12.98 -11.01
CA PRO A 140 -4.91 -11.69 -11.71
C PRO A 140 -6.19 -10.89 -11.39
N LYS A 141 -7.31 -11.57 -11.14
CA LYS A 141 -8.57 -10.94 -10.74
C LYS A 141 -8.44 -10.21 -9.40
N THR A 142 -7.78 -10.82 -8.42
CA THR A 142 -7.55 -10.23 -7.09
C THR A 142 -6.55 -9.08 -7.17
N GLN A 143 -5.49 -9.23 -7.99
CA GLN A 143 -4.52 -8.16 -8.26
C GLN A 143 -5.22 -6.95 -8.88
N SER A 144 -6.06 -7.16 -9.91
CA SER A 144 -6.81 -6.08 -10.56
C SER A 144 -7.75 -5.34 -9.61
N ALA A 145 -8.41 -6.07 -8.69
CA ALA A 145 -9.27 -5.44 -7.68
C ALA A 145 -8.48 -4.53 -6.72
N LEU A 146 -7.26 -4.92 -6.36
CA LEU A 146 -6.39 -4.07 -5.56
C LEU A 146 -5.90 -2.85 -6.35
N LEU A 147 -5.51 -3.02 -7.62
CA LEU A 147 -5.07 -1.93 -8.48
C LEU A 147 -6.19 -0.91 -8.73
N GLU A 148 -7.44 -1.36 -8.93
CA GLU A 148 -8.61 -0.48 -9.03
C GLU A 148 -8.78 0.34 -7.75
N ALA A 149 -8.69 -0.31 -6.58
CA ALA A 149 -8.78 0.38 -5.29
C ALA A 149 -7.67 1.42 -5.11
N MET A 150 -6.45 1.14 -5.59
CA MET A 150 -5.32 2.08 -5.56
C MET A 150 -5.55 3.30 -6.46
N GLU A 151 -6.07 3.09 -7.66
CA GLU A 151 -6.32 4.15 -8.63
C GLU A 151 -7.51 5.04 -8.24
N GLU A 152 -8.64 4.41 -7.88
CA GLU A 152 -9.90 5.09 -7.63
C GLU A 152 -10.06 5.59 -6.19
N LYS A 153 -9.21 5.15 -5.26
CA LYS A 153 -9.30 5.42 -3.80
C LYS A 153 -10.66 5.07 -3.20
N LYS A 154 -11.34 4.11 -3.81
CA LYS A 154 -12.61 3.54 -3.40
C LYS A 154 -12.72 2.10 -3.86
N VAL A 155 -13.65 1.36 -3.30
CA VAL A 155 -14.08 0.04 -3.80
C VAL A 155 -15.56 0.10 -4.14
N THR A 156 -15.98 -0.61 -5.19
CA THR A 156 -17.39 -0.68 -5.59
C THR A 156 -17.91 -2.10 -5.35
N VAL A 157 -18.92 -2.22 -4.48
CA VAL A 157 -19.56 -3.50 -4.15
C VAL A 157 -21.06 -3.36 -4.38
N ASP A 158 -21.63 -4.25 -5.16
CA ASP A 158 -23.07 -4.24 -5.54
C ASP A 158 -23.56 -2.88 -6.04
N GLY A 159 -22.71 -2.16 -6.80
CA GLY A 159 -23.02 -0.85 -7.36
C GLY A 159 -22.88 0.32 -6.38
N VAL A 160 -22.49 0.07 -5.12
CA VAL A 160 -22.25 1.10 -4.12
C VAL A 160 -20.75 1.34 -3.94
N ALA A 161 -20.34 2.60 -4.06
CA ALA A 161 -18.95 3.02 -3.88
C ALA A 161 -18.65 3.29 -2.39
N HIS A 162 -17.61 2.63 -1.86
CA HIS A 162 -17.13 2.80 -0.51
C HIS A 162 -15.74 3.44 -0.55
N LYS A 163 -15.62 4.68 -0.03
CA LYS A 163 -14.34 5.40 0.00
C LYS A 163 -13.34 4.71 0.91
N LEU A 164 -12.08 4.65 0.46
CA LEU A 164 -10.97 4.24 1.31
C LEU A 164 -10.57 5.37 2.28
N PRO A 165 -9.93 5.03 3.41
CA PRO A 165 -9.37 6.04 4.31
C PRO A 165 -8.35 6.94 3.60
N ASP A 166 -8.29 8.22 3.95
CA ASP A 166 -7.31 9.16 3.40
C ASP A 166 -6.32 9.57 4.52
N PRO A 167 -4.99 9.50 4.32
CA PRO A 167 -4.32 8.97 3.13
C PRO A 167 -4.49 7.46 2.99
N PHE A 168 -4.45 6.97 1.74
CA PHE A 168 -4.44 5.54 1.41
C PHE A 168 -3.15 5.18 0.68
N MET A 169 -2.40 4.22 1.21
CA MET A 169 -1.15 3.75 0.64
C MET A 169 -1.07 2.24 0.66
N VAL A 170 -0.73 1.65 -0.47
CA VAL A 170 -0.38 0.24 -0.56
C VAL A 170 1.15 0.10 -0.58
N ILE A 171 1.64 -0.82 0.27
CA ILE A 171 3.02 -1.28 0.24
C ILE A 171 2.97 -2.74 -0.15
N ALA A 172 3.23 -3.01 -1.42
CA ALA A 172 3.24 -4.36 -1.96
C ALA A 172 4.67 -4.93 -1.93
N THR A 173 4.75 -6.24 -1.75
CA THR A 173 6.00 -6.98 -1.93
C THR A 173 5.79 -8.06 -2.97
N GLU A 174 6.84 -8.35 -3.73
CA GLU A 174 6.87 -9.53 -4.58
C GLU A 174 8.17 -10.33 -4.36
N ASN A 175 8.10 -11.62 -4.64
CA ASN A 175 9.26 -12.47 -4.69
C ASN A 175 9.79 -12.50 -6.12
N GLU A 176 11.11 -12.73 -6.27
CA GLU A 176 11.75 -12.84 -7.58
C GLU A 176 11.00 -13.80 -8.52
N PHE A 177 10.96 -13.45 -9.80
CA PHE A 177 10.33 -14.25 -10.86
C PHE A 177 10.91 -15.66 -10.90
N GLY A 178 10.03 -16.66 -10.99
CA GLY A 178 10.41 -18.06 -11.22
C GLY A 178 9.94 -19.06 -10.17
N TYR A 179 9.28 -18.63 -9.11
CA TYR A 179 8.64 -19.55 -8.18
C TYR A 179 7.33 -20.10 -8.76
N VAL A 180 7.16 -21.42 -8.65
CA VAL A 180 5.92 -22.11 -9.06
C VAL A 180 4.73 -21.49 -8.31
N GLY A 181 3.70 -21.07 -9.05
CA GLY A 181 2.47 -20.50 -8.45
C GLY A 181 2.48 -18.98 -8.30
N THR A 182 3.33 -18.26 -9.06
CA THR A 182 3.26 -16.80 -9.16
C THR A 182 2.64 -16.36 -10.50
N TYR A 183 1.96 -15.23 -10.48
CA TYR A 183 1.39 -14.56 -11.65
C TYR A 183 2.11 -13.22 -11.86
N PRO A 184 2.37 -12.82 -13.11
CA PRO A 184 2.90 -11.49 -13.37
C PRO A 184 1.91 -10.42 -12.88
N LEU A 185 2.44 -9.30 -12.41
CA LEU A 185 1.61 -8.14 -12.10
C LEU A 185 1.07 -7.54 -13.40
N PRO A 186 -0.18 -7.08 -13.44
CA PRO A 186 -0.72 -6.31 -14.57
C PRO A 186 0.08 -5.02 -14.77
N GLU A 187 0.21 -4.58 -16.05
CA GLU A 187 0.91 -3.35 -16.42
C GLU A 187 0.15 -2.08 -15.97
#